data_42d72ce41de2cc6813ddb7e3fe9ac6d6
#
_entry.id   42d72ce41de2cc6813ddb7e3fe9ac6d6
#
_cell.length_a   1.000
_cell.length_b   1.000
_cell.length_c   1.000
_cell.angle_alpha   90.00
_cell.angle_beta   90.00
_cell.angle_gamma   90.00
#
_symmetry.space_group_name_H-M   'P 1'
#
loop_
_entity.id
_entity.type
_entity.pdbx_description
1 polymer ?
#
loop_
_entity_poly.entity_id
_entity_poly.type
_entity_poly.pdbx_seq_one_letter_code
_entity_poly.pdbx_strand_id
1 'polypeptide(L)'
;ASEIIVPVAAVVQGDTDEVPSVWMLKPLAGDTLTVQRRHITLGGLKNRNMIVIKKGLKSGDRIVIAGAKRLVEGQKVKLLKKNL
;
A
#
# COMPACT_ATOMS: atom_id res chain seq x y z
N ALA A 1 -6.69 -6.40 19.60
CA ALA A 1 -5.84 -6.06 18.47
C ALA A 1 -6.59 -5.22 17.47
N SER A 2 -5.94 -4.21 16.92
CA SER A 2 -6.55 -3.31 15.95
C SER A 2 -6.55 -3.93 14.57
N GLU A 3 -7.63 -3.75 13.85
CA GLU A 3 -7.67 -4.11 12.45
C GLU A 3 -6.98 -3.04 11.63
N ILE A 4 -6.28 -3.45 10.60
CA ILE A 4 -5.72 -2.54 9.61
C ILE A 4 -6.67 -2.54 8.43
N ILE A 5 -7.19 -1.37 8.09
CA ILE A 5 -8.16 -1.20 7.01
C ILE A 5 -7.56 -0.26 6.00
N VAL A 6 -7.59 -0.64 4.73
CA VAL A 6 -7.03 0.17 3.66
C VAL A 6 -8.04 0.29 2.52
N PRO A 7 -7.92 1.35 1.71
CA PRO A 7 -8.74 1.44 0.50
C PRO A 7 -8.43 0.28 -0.44
N VAL A 8 -9.46 -0.24 -1.07
CA VAL A 8 -9.28 -1.32 -2.05
C VAL A 8 -8.33 -0.90 -3.16
N ALA A 9 -8.33 0.39 -3.50
CA ALA A 9 -7.44 0.91 -4.54
C ALA A 9 -5.96 0.78 -4.21
N ALA A 10 -5.62 0.59 -2.93
CA ALA A 10 -4.22 0.41 -2.52
C ALA A 10 -3.73 -1.02 -2.73
N VAL A 11 -4.63 -1.96 -2.94
CA VAL A 11 -4.27 -3.37 -3.09
C VAL A 11 -3.98 -3.66 -4.56
N VAL A 12 -2.84 -4.27 -4.81
CA VAL A 12 -2.40 -4.63 -6.15
C VAL A 12 -2.39 -6.14 -6.28
N GLN A 13 -3.02 -6.62 -7.33
CA GLN A 13 -3.03 -8.04 -7.66
C GLN A 13 -2.50 -8.22 -9.06
N GLY A 14 -1.62 -9.19 -9.24
CA GLY A 14 -1.10 -9.48 -10.56
C GLY A 14 -2.13 -10.15 -11.46
N ASP A 15 -1.81 -10.20 -12.75
CA ASP A 15 -2.71 -10.79 -13.73
C ASP A 15 -2.85 -12.30 -13.60
N THR A 16 -1.87 -12.92 -12.97
CA THR A 16 -1.82 -14.37 -12.87
C THR A 16 -2.00 -14.82 -11.44
N ASP A 17 -3.12 -14.47 -10.85
CA ASP A 17 -3.51 -15.02 -9.57
C ASP A 17 -2.44 -14.89 -8.49
N GLU A 18 -1.78 -13.78 -8.51
CA GLU A 18 -0.72 -13.53 -7.56
C GLU A 18 -1.28 -13.19 -6.18
N VAL A 19 -0.45 -13.36 -5.18
CA VAL A 19 -0.77 -12.94 -3.83
C VAL A 19 -1.01 -11.43 -3.83
N PRO A 20 -2.11 -10.97 -3.21
CA PRO A 20 -2.33 -9.53 -3.12
C PRO A 20 -1.18 -8.84 -2.42
N SER A 21 -0.89 -7.62 -2.83
CA SER A 21 0.21 -6.86 -2.25
C SER A 21 -0.12 -5.38 -2.19
N VAL A 22 0.70 -4.66 -1.45
CA VAL A 22 0.63 -3.19 -1.38
C VAL A 22 2.03 -2.64 -1.58
N TRP A 23 2.10 -1.36 -1.91
CA TRP A 23 3.38 -0.67 -2.03
C TRP A 23 3.68 0.04 -0.73
N MET A 24 4.73 -0.41 -0.06
CA MET A 24 5.22 0.22 1.16
C MET A 24 6.12 1.39 0.80
N LEU A 25 5.97 2.48 1.53
CA LEU A 25 6.85 3.63 1.37
C LEU A 25 8.01 3.52 2.33
N LYS A 26 9.22 3.67 1.82
CA LYS A 26 10.42 3.66 2.64
C LYS A 26 11.24 4.91 2.38
N PRO A 27 11.74 5.56 3.43
CA PRO A 27 12.60 6.74 3.23
C PRO A 27 13.87 6.35 2.52
N LEU A 28 14.29 7.18 1.59
CA LEU A 28 15.54 6.98 0.87
C LEU A 28 16.53 8.08 1.21
N ALA A 29 16.18 9.31 0.91
CA ALA A 29 17.02 10.46 1.24
C ALA A 29 16.19 11.73 1.16
N GLY A 30 16.28 12.58 2.16
CA GLY A 30 15.53 13.84 2.19
C GLY A 30 14.03 13.58 2.02
N ASP A 31 13.43 14.20 1.02
CA ASP A 31 12.01 14.03 0.73
C ASP A 31 11.73 12.88 -0.23
N THR A 32 12.78 12.18 -0.66
CA THR A 32 12.63 11.09 -1.61
C THR A 32 12.34 9.80 -0.88
N LEU A 33 11.35 9.09 -1.36
CA LEU A 33 10.95 7.79 -0.85
C LEU A 33 11.09 6.77 -1.96
N THR A 34 11.19 5.51 -1.57
CA THR A 34 11.12 4.43 -2.52
C THR A 34 9.95 3.53 -2.16
N VAL A 35 9.44 2.80 -3.13
CA VAL A 35 8.35 1.87 -2.89
C VAL A 35 8.87 0.45 -2.95
N GLN A 36 8.33 -0.37 -2.06
CA GLN A 36 8.68 -1.78 -1.99
C GLN A 36 7.38 -2.57 -1.92
N ARG A 37 7.29 -3.57 -2.77
CA ARG A 37 6.11 -4.42 -2.80
C ARG A 37 6.09 -5.33 -1.58
N ARG A 38 4.94 -5.39 -0.93
CA ARG A 38 4.77 -6.26 0.24
C ARG A 38 3.53 -7.11 0.05
N HIS A 39 3.71 -8.41 0.13
CA HIS A 39 2.59 -9.34 0.09
C HIS A 39 1.76 -9.24 1.37
N ILE A 40 0.46 -9.30 1.22
CA ILE A 40 -0.46 -9.20 2.34
C ILE A 40 -1.49 -10.31 2.27
N THR A 41 -2.14 -10.53 3.40
CA THR A 41 -3.28 -11.44 3.48
C THR A 41 -4.52 -10.58 3.71
N LEU A 42 -5.49 -10.70 2.82
CA LEU A 42 -6.71 -9.93 2.90
C LEU A 42 -7.69 -10.56 3.87
N GLY A 43 -8.42 -9.72 4.56
CA GLY A 43 -9.59 -10.12 5.33
C GLY A 43 -10.85 -9.85 4.51
N GLY A 44 -11.95 -9.59 5.20
CA GLY A 44 -13.18 -9.27 4.53
C GLY A 44 -13.25 -7.80 4.12
N LEU A 45 -14.19 -7.52 3.23
CA LEU A 45 -14.50 -6.14 2.88
C LEU A 45 -15.19 -5.47 4.08
N LYS A 46 -14.73 -4.28 4.41
CA LYS A 46 -15.37 -3.48 5.45
C LYS A 46 -16.57 -2.73 4.90
N ASN A 47 -16.41 -2.22 3.69
CA ASN A 47 -17.47 -1.59 2.94
C ASN A 47 -17.05 -1.60 1.47
N ARG A 48 -17.72 -0.83 0.63
CA ARG A 48 -17.47 -0.84 -0.82
C ARG A 48 -16.05 -0.49 -1.19
N ASN A 49 -15.40 0.35 -0.40
CA ASN A 49 -14.10 0.91 -0.79
C ASN A 49 -12.98 0.51 0.15
N MET A 50 -13.28 -0.19 1.23
CA MET A 50 -12.28 -0.49 2.25
C MET A 50 -12.22 -1.99 2.50
N ILE A 51 -11.01 -2.47 2.72
CA ILE A 51 -10.80 -3.88 2.96
C ILE A 51 -9.87 -4.07 4.16
N VAL A 52 -10.09 -5.11 4.91
CA VAL A 52 -9.28 -5.45 6.09
C VAL A 52 -8.02 -6.19 5.63
N ILE A 53 -6.89 -5.83 6.22
CA ILE A 53 -5.64 -6.54 6.00
C ILE A 53 -5.37 -7.40 7.23
N LYS A 54 -5.35 -8.70 7.05
CA LYS A 54 -5.11 -9.63 8.15
C LYS A 54 -3.64 -9.75 8.51
N LYS A 55 -2.78 -9.81 7.53
CA LYS A 55 -1.35 -10.00 7.75
C LYS A 55 -0.56 -9.20 6.73
N GLY A 56 0.66 -8.85 7.10
CA GLY A 56 1.57 -8.17 6.20
C GLY A 56 1.79 -6.71 6.51
N LEU A 57 0.93 -6.11 7.28
CA LEU A 57 1.05 -4.71 7.67
C LEU A 57 1.00 -4.56 9.17
N LYS A 58 1.62 -3.49 9.64
CA LYS A 58 1.61 -3.11 11.06
C LYS A 58 1.07 -1.69 11.18
N SER A 59 0.61 -1.38 12.38
CA SER A 59 0.22 -0.01 12.69
C SER A 59 1.41 0.91 12.45
N GLY A 60 1.17 2.02 11.75
CA GLY A 60 2.22 2.97 11.43
C GLY A 60 2.88 2.77 10.08
N ASP A 61 2.64 1.65 9.42
CA ASP A 61 3.16 1.44 8.08
C ASP A 61 2.53 2.44 7.11
N ARG A 62 3.34 2.92 6.18
CA ARG A 62 2.89 3.83 5.14
C ARG A 62 2.79 3.09 3.83
N ILE A 63 1.67 3.24 3.16
CA ILE A 63 1.45 2.58 1.87
C ILE A 63 0.94 3.59 0.86
N VAL A 64 1.07 3.24 -0.42
CA VAL A 64 0.54 4.05 -1.50
C VAL A 64 -0.94 3.72 -1.67
N ILE A 65 -1.77 4.74 -1.66
CA ILE A 65 -3.22 4.59 -1.76
C ILE A 65 -3.71 4.83 -3.18
N ALA A 66 -3.09 5.75 -3.90
CA ALA A 66 -3.52 6.11 -5.24
C ALA A 66 -2.40 5.88 -6.23
N GLY A 67 -2.73 5.42 -7.43
CA GLY A 67 -1.75 5.17 -8.46
C GLY A 67 -0.89 3.93 -8.24
N ALA A 68 -1.30 3.07 -7.33
CA ALA A 68 -0.50 1.90 -6.96
C ALA A 68 -0.23 0.97 -8.15
N LYS A 69 -1.14 0.91 -9.09
CA LYS A 69 -0.99 0.01 -10.24
C LYS A 69 0.06 0.47 -11.24
N ARG A 70 0.53 1.70 -11.11
CA ARG A 70 1.53 2.27 -12.01
C ARG A 70 2.95 2.14 -11.48
N LEU A 71 3.11 1.67 -10.26
CA LEU A 71 4.41 1.62 -9.62
C LEU A 71 5.14 0.33 -9.97
N VAL A 72 6.47 0.41 -9.90
CA VAL A 72 7.33 -0.76 -10.02
C VAL A 72 8.24 -0.82 -8.81
N GLU A 73 8.73 -2.00 -8.52
CA GLU A 73 9.58 -2.24 -7.36
C GLU A 73 10.80 -1.31 -7.38
N GLY A 74 11.05 -0.66 -6.25
CA GLY A 74 12.21 0.21 -6.12
C GLY A 74 12.06 1.59 -6.72
N GLN A 75 10.90 1.89 -7.29
CA GLN A 75 10.68 3.20 -7.89
C GLN A 75 10.81 4.30 -6.84
N LYS A 76 11.45 5.40 -7.22
CA LYS A 76 11.56 6.56 -6.34
C LYS A 76 10.34 7.44 -6.48
N VAL A 77 9.85 7.91 -5.36
CA VAL A 77 8.69 8.78 -5.33
C VAL A 77 8.93 9.91 -4.35
N LYS A 78 8.22 11.00 -4.52
CA LYS A 78 8.27 12.12 -3.60
C LYS A 78 6.95 12.26 -2.88
N LEU A 79 7.03 12.61 -1.63
CA LEU A 79 5.85 12.89 -0.85
C LEU A 79 5.34 14.28 -1.21
N LEU A 80 4.14 14.33 -1.75
CA LEU A 80 3.51 15.61 -2.06
C LEU A 80 2.76 16.10 -0.84
N LYS A 81 3.18 17.23 -0.32
CA LYS A 81 2.43 17.89 0.74
C LYS A 81 1.52 18.92 0.12
N LYS A 82 0.24 18.76 0.36
CA LYS A 82 -0.71 19.78 -0.03
C LYS A 82 -0.78 20.82 1.07
N ASN A 83 -0.40 22.02 0.72
CA ASN A 83 -0.63 23.15 1.59
C ASN A 83 -1.90 23.83 1.12
N LEU A 84 -2.88 23.78 1.97
CA LEU A 84 -4.14 24.45 1.68
C LEU A 84 -4.27 25.74 2.46
#